data_77668afca720555d33b1c21b74eaba7e
#
_entry.id   77668afca720555d33b1c21b74eaba7e
#
_cell.length_a   1.000
_cell.length_b   1.000
_cell.length_c   1.000
_cell.angle_alpha   90.00
_cell.angle_beta   90.00
_cell.angle_gamma   90.00
#
_symmetry.space_group_name_H-M   'P 1'
#
loop_
_entity.id
_entity.type
_entity.pdbx_description
1 polymer ?
#
loop_
_entity_poly.entity_id
_entity_poly.type
_entity_poly.pdbx_seq_one_letter_code
_entity_poly.pdbx_strand_id
1 'polypeptide(L)'
;MKNGKEGILSVFGIARRANILKIGQDIVKSSLARGEELLVVFASEPDSSFYRSLRNGRLAEKSQIIVLPDISGEALSAAVGSGNVKVVALPLRSGFARSISQLLAEGGKENE
;
A
#
# COMPACT_ATOMS: atom_id res chain seq x y z
N MET A 1 18.85 -13.83 -1.69
CA MET A 1 17.66 -13.76 -0.86
C MET A 1 17.02 -12.38 -0.94
N LYS A 2 15.72 -12.33 -1.16
CA LYS A 2 15.02 -11.04 -1.21
C LYS A 2 14.89 -10.46 0.19
N ASN A 3 15.10 -9.17 0.32
CA ASN A 3 14.76 -8.47 1.56
C ASN A 3 13.26 -8.14 1.55
N GLY A 4 12.75 -7.66 2.67
CA GLY A 4 11.33 -7.35 2.79
C GLY A 4 10.85 -6.33 1.78
N LYS A 5 11.70 -5.36 1.46
CA LYS A 5 11.39 -4.31 0.50
C LYS A 5 11.12 -4.88 -0.89
N GLU A 6 12.00 -5.75 -1.36
CA GLU A 6 11.83 -6.36 -2.68
C GLU A 6 10.61 -7.27 -2.71
N GLY A 7 10.38 -7.99 -1.63
CA GLY A 7 9.21 -8.85 -1.51
C GLY A 7 7.91 -8.07 -1.58
N ILE A 8 7.85 -6.95 -0.87
CA ILE A 8 6.68 -6.08 -0.87
C ILE A 8 6.40 -5.54 -2.27
N LEU A 9 7.43 -5.05 -2.95
CA LEU A 9 7.26 -4.51 -4.30
C LEU A 9 6.82 -5.60 -5.27
N SER A 10 7.33 -6.82 -5.12
CA SER A 10 6.89 -7.97 -5.93
C SER A 10 5.41 -8.26 -5.74
N VAL A 11 4.93 -8.21 -4.50
CA VAL A 11 3.52 -8.48 -4.23
C VAL A 11 2.64 -7.47 -4.94
N PHE A 12 3.02 -6.20 -4.93
CA PHE A 12 2.26 -5.17 -5.62
C PHE A 12 2.23 -5.43 -7.13
N GLY A 13 3.34 -5.84 -7.71
CA GLY A 13 3.38 -6.16 -9.13
C GLY A 13 2.46 -7.31 -9.49
N ILE A 14 2.44 -8.34 -8.67
CA ILE A 14 1.56 -9.49 -8.88
C ILE A 14 0.10 -9.10 -8.73
N ALA A 15 -0.21 -8.31 -7.69
CA ALA A 15 -1.57 -7.86 -7.44
C ALA A 15 -2.10 -7.02 -8.59
N ARG A 16 -1.24 -6.19 -9.18
CA ARG A 16 -1.62 -5.38 -10.33
C ARG A 16 -1.96 -6.27 -11.53
N ARG A 17 -1.14 -7.26 -11.80
CA ARG A 17 -1.38 -8.19 -12.90
C ARG A 17 -2.65 -8.99 -12.68
N ALA A 18 -2.99 -9.26 -11.44
CA ALA A 18 -4.23 -9.95 -11.09
C ALA A 18 -5.44 -9.00 -11.08
N ASN A 19 -5.22 -7.73 -11.37
CA ASN A 19 -6.27 -6.72 -11.45
C ASN A 19 -6.98 -6.49 -10.11
N ILE A 20 -6.23 -6.63 -9.03
CA ILE A 20 -6.76 -6.46 -7.66
C ILE A 20 -6.27 -5.15 -7.04
N LEU A 21 -5.12 -4.67 -7.48
CA LEU A 21 -4.49 -3.50 -6.90
C LEU A 21 -5.18 -2.22 -7.35
N LYS A 22 -5.52 -1.37 -6.40
CA LYS A 22 -6.03 -0.04 -6.68
C LYS A 22 -4.85 0.93 -6.62
N ILE A 23 -4.67 1.70 -7.68
CA ILE A 23 -3.49 2.55 -7.85
C ILE A 23 -3.90 4.00 -7.90
N GLY A 24 -3.34 4.79 -6.99
CA GLY A 24 -3.54 6.22 -7.01
C GLY A 24 -4.61 6.70 -6.06
N GLN A 25 -4.47 7.96 -5.68
CA GLN A 25 -5.30 8.59 -4.65
C GLN A 25 -6.79 8.59 -5.01
N ASP A 26 -7.12 8.92 -6.25
CA ASP A 26 -8.52 9.08 -6.64
C ASP A 26 -9.27 7.77 -6.57
N ILE A 27 -8.65 6.70 -7.04
CA ILE A 27 -9.27 5.38 -7.03
C ILE A 27 -9.42 4.87 -5.61
N VAL A 28 -8.37 5.05 -4.80
CA VAL A 28 -8.41 4.62 -3.40
C VAL A 28 -9.51 5.36 -2.65
N LYS A 29 -9.57 6.68 -2.83
CA LYS A 29 -10.57 7.49 -2.15
C LYS A 29 -11.99 7.07 -2.54
N SER A 30 -12.21 6.84 -3.82
CA SER A 30 -13.51 6.42 -4.34
C SER A 30 -13.93 5.07 -3.76
N SER A 31 -13.00 4.13 -3.68
CA SER A 31 -13.27 2.81 -3.12
C SER A 31 -13.62 2.88 -1.64
N LEU A 32 -12.87 3.69 -0.89
CA LEU A 32 -13.16 3.89 0.54
C LEU A 32 -14.54 4.53 0.73
N ALA A 33 -14.89 5.49 -0.12
CA ALA A 33 -16.18 6.16 -0.03
C ALA A 33 -17.34 5.19 -0.29
N ARG A 34 -17.10 4.13 -1.07
CA ARG A 34 -18.11 3.10 -1.29
C ARG A 34 -18.20 2.09 -0.14
N GLY A 35 -17.37 2.24 0.88
CA GLY A 35 -17.39 1.36 2.04
C GLY A 35 -16.51 0.14 1.92
N GLU A 36 -15.63 0.09 0.94
CA GLU A 36 -14.71 -1.04 0.81
C GLU A 36 -13.67 -1.01 1.92
N GLU A 37 -13.36 -2.19 2.44
CA GLU A 37 -12.33 -2.34 3.46
C GLU A 37 -11.02 -2.65 2.76
N LEU A 38 -10.05 -1.75 2.92
CA LEU A 38 -8.81 -1.82 2.17
C LEU A 38 -7.60 -1.77 3.09
N LEU A 39 -6.51 -2.37 2.63
CA LEU A 39 -5.19 -2.06 3.16
C LEU A 39 -4.64 -0.94 2.27
N VAL A 40 -4.55 0.26 2.81
CA VAL A 40 -4.08 1.43 2.07
C VAL A 40 -2.61 1.63 2.38
N VAL A 41 -1.78 1.62 1.35
CA VAL A 41 -0.34 1.59 1.50
C VAL A 41 0.27 2.83 0.85
N PHE A 42 0.96 3.63 1.65
CA PHE A 42 1.65 4.84 1.19
C PHE A 42 3.13 4.58 1.05
N ALA A 43 3.75 5.20 0.04
CA ALA A 43 5.20 5.26 -0.07
C ALA A 43 5.77 5.99 1.15
N SER A 44 7.06 5.88 1.38
CA SER A 44 7.70 6.46 2.55
C SER A 44 7.52 7.98 2.60
N GLU A 45 7.47 8.52 3.80
CA GLU A 45 7.38 9.94 4.09
C GLU A 45 6.21 10.64 3.37
N PRO A 46 4.99 10.12 3.55
CA PRO A 46 3.84 10.73 2.86
C PRO A 46 3.53 12.09 3.44
N ASP A 47 3.38 13.08 2.57
CA ASP A 47 3.12 14.46 2.98
C ASP A 47 1.86 15.04 2.34
N SER A 48 1.05 14.21 1.69
CA SER A 48 -0.13 14.68 0.99
C SER A 48 -1.27 15.00 1.95
N SER A 49 -2.15 15.88 1.51
CA SER A 49 -3.35 16.18 2.28
C SER A 49 -4.27 14.95 2.36
N PHE A 50 -4.25 14.12 1.32
CA PHE A 50 -5.02 12.88 1.33
C PHE A 50 -4.57 11.97 2.48
N TYR A 51 -3.27 11.78 2.64
CA TYR A 51 -2.75 10.97 3.73
C TYR A 51 -3.21 11.53 5.08
N ARG A 52 -3.07 12.84 5.27
CA ARG A 52 -3.48 13.45 6.53
C ARG A 52 -4.98 13.32 6.78
N SER A 53 -5.78 13.46 5.72
CA SER A 53 -7.23 13.34 5.89
C SER A 53 -7.64 11.91 6.24
N LEU A 54 -6.95 10.90 5.71
CA LEU A 54 -7.24 9.52 6.07
C LEU A 54 -6.87 9.23 7.53
N ARG A 55 -5.75 9.79 7.99
CA ARG A 55 -5.30 9.58 9.35
C ARG A 55 -6.21 10.25 10.37
N ASN A 56 -6.79 11.39 10.02
CA ASN A 56 -7.54 12.21 10.95
C ASN A 56 -9.04 12.11 10.79
N GLY A 57 -9.52 11.49 9.71
CA GLY A 57 -10.94 11.40 9.42
C GLY A 57 -11.47 10.00 9.55
N ARG A 58 -12.68 9.79 9.04
CA ARG A 58 -13.37 8.52 9.17
C ARG A 58 -13.45 7.70 7.90
N LEU A 59 -12.93 8.25 6.79
CA LEU A 59 -13.06 7.59 5.50
C LEU A 59 -12.47 6.18 5.52
N ALA A 60 -11.38 5.99 6.25
CA ALA A 60 -10.69 4.72 6.31
C ALA A 60 -10.88 4.02 7.66
N GLU A 61 -11.97 4.30 8.38
CA GLU A 61 -12.11 3.75 9.74
C GLU A 61 -12.21 2.23 9.77
N LYS A 62 -12.72 1.61 8.70
CA LYS A 62 -12.80 0.15 8.59
C LYS A 62 -11.65 -0.44 7.80
N SER A 63 -10.70 0.37 7.43
CA SER A 63 -9.55 -0.01 6.63
C SER A 63 -8.29 0.13 7.48
N GLN A 64 -7.18 -0.34 6.93
CA GLN A 64 -5.89 -0.21 7.59
C GLN A 64 -5.00 0.67 6.72
N ILE A 65 -4.25 1.55 7.36
CA ILE A 65 -3.31 2.44 6.66
C ILE A 65 -1.91 2.08 7.10
N ILE A 66 -1.02 1.85 6.14
CA ILE A 66 0.39 1.63 6.43
C ILE A 66 1.25 2.55 5.58
N VAL A 67 2.43 2.85 6.08
CA VAL A 67 3.44 3.63 5.38
C VAL A 67 4.66 2.75 5.21
N LEU A 68 5.14 2.62 3.98
CA LEU A 68 6.28 1.75 3.71
C LEU A 68 7.57 2.45 4.11
N PRO A 69 8.40 1.81 4.94
CA PRO A 69 9.71 2.39 5.26
C PRO A 69 10.64 2.22 4.07
N ASP A 70 11.38 3.26 3.75
CA ASP A 70 12.43 3.21 2.73
C ASP A 70 11.99 2.80 1.33
N ILE A 71 10.71 2.93 1.02
CA ILE A 71 10.21 2.67 -0.33
C ILE A 71 9.62 3.97 -0.85
N SER A 72 10.32 4.59 -1.79
CA SER A 72 9.93 5.88 -2.34
C SER A 72 8.75 5.75 -3.30
N GLY A 73 8.13 6.88 -3.60
CA GLY A 73 7.10 6.92 -4.63
C GLY A 73 7.63 6.44 -5.98
N GLU A 74 8.88 6.74 -6.29
CA GLU A 74 9.51 6.28 -7.53
C GLU A 74 9.62 4.76 -7.57
N ALA A 75 10.06 4.15 -6.48
CA ALA A 75 10.17 2.70 -6.40
C ALA A 75 8.81 2.03 -6.51
N LEU A 76 7.82 2.59 -5.83
CA LEU A 76 6.46 2.07 -5.90
C LEU A 76 5.90 2.18 -7.30
N SER A 77 6.09 3.33 -7.96
CA SER A 77 5.64 3.56 -9.32
C SER A 77 6.24 2.54 -10.28
N ALA A 78 7.54 2.29 -10.15
CA ALA A 78 8.22 1.33 -11.00
C ALA A 78 7.66 -0.08 -10.80
N ALA A 79 7.39 -0.46 -9.56
CA ALA A 79 6.90 -1.79 -9.25
C ALA A 79 5.51 -2.05 -9.84
N VAL A 80 4.67 -1.02 -9.87
CA VAL A 80 3.31 -1.17 -10.40
C VAL A 80 3.17 -0.75 -11.85
N GLY A 81 4.25 -0.28 -12.46
CA GLY A 81 4.25 0.06 -13.88
C GLY A 81 3.43 1.30 -14.22
N SER A 82 3.38 2.27 -13.32
CA SER A 82 2.60 3.48 -13.52
C SER A 82 3.37 4.66 -12.92
N GLY A 83 3.30 5.83 -13.53
CA GLY A 83 4.04 6.99 -13.04
C GLY A 83 3.36 7.71 -11.89
N ASN A 84 4.16 8.37 -11.06
CA ASN A 84 3.68 9.24 -9.97
C ASN A 84 2.75 8.56 -8.99
N VAL A 85 3.01 7.30 -8.68
CA VAL A 85 2.19 6.56 -7.72
C VAL A 85 2.78 6.74 -6.33
N LYS A 86 1.99 7.23 -5.40
CA LYS A 86 2.40 7.40 -4.00
C LYS A 86 1.53 6.62 -3.05
N VAL A 87 0.43 6.06 -3.53
CA VAL A 87 -0.49 5.27 -2.71
C VAL A 87 -1.12 4.19 -3.55
N VAL A 88 -1.25 3.01 -2.96
CA VAL A 88 -1.96 1.89 -3.55
C VAL A 88 -2.83 1.25 -2.48
N ALA A 89 -3.76 0.40 -2.89
CA ALA A 89 -4.60 -0.29 -1.92
C ALA A 89 -4.98 -1.67 -2.42
N LEU A 90 -5.21 -2.55 -1.47
CA LEU A 90 -5.61 -3.93 -1.70
C LEU A 90 -6.81 -4.24 -0.82
N PRO A 91 -7.68 -5.18 -1.22
CA PRO A 91 -8.72 -5.63 -0.29
C PRO A 91 -8.08 -6.13 1.00
N LEU A 92 -8.59 -5.64 2.13
CA LEU A 92 -7.98 -5.89 3.43
C LEU A 92 -7.91 -7.39 3.76
N ARG A 93 -8.88 -8.14 3.29
CA ARG A 93 -8.97 -9.58 3.59
C ARG A 93 -8.36 -10.46 2.52
N SER A 94 -7.64 -9.88 1.58
CA SER A 94 -6.99 -10.67 0.52
C SER A 94 -5.70 -11.29 1.03
N GLY A 95 -5.25 -12.33 0.35
CA GLY A 95 -3.96 -12.93 0.62
C GLY A 95 -2.82 -11.97 0.34
N PHE A 96 -2.99 -11.05 -0.60
CA PHE A 96 -1.98 -10.04 -0.90
C PHE A 96 -1.77 -9.10 0.29
N ALA A 97 -2.86 -8.66 0.93
CA ALA A 97 -2.76 -7.80 2.09
C ALA A 97 -2.05 -8.52 3.24
N ARG A 98 -2.37 -9.79 3.43
CA ARG A 98 -1.71 -10.61 4.46
C ARG A 98 -0.22 -10.72 4.18
N SER A 99 0.16 -10.95 2.93
CA SER A 99 1.57 -11.05 2.54
C SER A 99 2.32 -9.77 2.83
N ILE A 100 1.74 -8.62 2.54
CA ILE A 100 2.38 -7.33 2.82
C ILE A 100 2.60 -7.17 4.31
N SER A 101 1.58 -7.43 5.11
CA SER A 101 1.68 -7.30 6.57
C SER A 101 2.76 -8.22 7.13
N GLN A 102 2.82 -9.43 6.62
CA GLN A 102 3.81 -10.42 7.04
C GLN A 102 5.23 -9.98 6.71
N LEU A 103 5.42 -9.48 5.49
CA LEU A 103 6.75 -9.03 5.05
C LEU A 103 7.22 -7.82 5.85
N LEU A 104 6.32 -6.93 6.21
CA LEU A 104 6.68 -5.80 7.06
C LEU A 104 7.12 -6.25 8.45
N ALA A 105 6.43 -7.23 9.01
CA ALA A 105 6.79 -7.77 10.31
C ALA A 105 8.14 -8.48 10.26
N GLU A 106 8.38 -9.26 9.20
CA GLU A 106 9.63 -9.99 9.03
C GLU A 106 10.81 -9.06 8.81
N GLY A 107 10.59 -7.98 8.06
CA GLY A 107 11.64 -7.00 7.81
C GLY A 107 12.18 -6.41 9.10
N GLY A 108 11.30 -6.16 10.07
CA GLY A 108 11.73 -5.67 11.36
C GLY A 108 12.56 -6.67 12.12
N LYS A 109 12.28 -7.94 11.94
CA LYS A 109 13.02 -9.02 12.63
C LYS A 109 14.37 -9.31 12.00
N GLU A 110 14.48 -9.09 10.72
CA GLU A 110 15.72 -9.40 10.00
C GLU A 110 16.90 -8.56 10.44
N ASN A 111 16.64 -7.43 11.05
CA ASN A 111 17.70 -6.53 11.46
C ASN A 111 18.35 -6.92 12.79
N GLU A 112 17.89 -7.99 13.37
CA GLU A 112 18.46 -8.44 14.64
C GLU A 112 19.69 -9.33 14.49
#